data_d647edcc2f9d6a548db6cde17e29fd2e
#
_entry.id   d647edcc2f9d6a548db6cde17e29fd2e
#
_cell.length_a   1.000
_cell.length_b   1.000
_cell.length_c   1.000
_cell.angle_alpha   90.00
_cell.angle_beta   90.00
_cell.angle_gamma   90.00
#
_symmetry.space_group_name_H-M   'P 1'
#
loop_
_entity.id
_entity.type
_entity.pdbx_description
1 polymer ?
#
loop_
_entity_poly.entity_id
_entity_poly.type
_entity_poly.pdbx_seq_one_letter_code
_entity_poly.pdbx_strand_id
1 'polypeptide(L)'
;MIFAEPRLLWLVLLAPLAALVAAWIWRRRLAADAAWAARGLWDRLLPAYRPRRIALSIVCLGLAVLGTALALARPRWGTSQETVERRGVDVVFLIDSSLSMAATDVSPSRLFVAKTVVRRMAQAMPGNRLGLVQTEGTGVVLAPLTLDGAVVDLLLDTVEPGSLPTPGTELAPGLEAALRLFGEGNDKHRVLVILSDGEDHGGGLESRVTQVKEAGITVHALGIGTPEGSPVPIAGGQDVKRESDGSVVISRLHEDVLEGMARETGGTYLRATSAAADPAPILRQIDGMEKRTVESQSLNTREERFQWPLALAVLAQLLYLAVGPFAPGEPEPVPAAAPPRRSRGR
;
A
#
# COMPACT_ATOMS: atom_id res chain seq x y z
N MET A 1 5.82 24.24 8.46
CA MET A 1 4.48 24.02 9.03
C MET A 1 3.47 24.15 7.90
N ILE A 2 2.67 23.14 7.63
CA ILE A 2 1.60 23.17 6.61
C ILE A 2 0.31 22.83 7.34
N PHE A 3 -0.79 23.45 6.94
CA PHE A 3 -2.10 23.13 7.49
C PHE A 3 -2.86 22.23 6.51
N ALA A 4 -3.60 21.24 7.04
CA ALA A 4 -4.45 20.39 6.22
C ALA A 4 -5.61 21.18 5.61
N GLU A 5 -6.17 22.08 6.41
CA GLU A 5 -7.31 22.91 6.04
C GLU A 5 -6.99 24.41 6.19
N PRO A 6 -6.18 25.00 5.27
CA PRO A 6 -5.76 26.39 5.39
C PRO A 6 -6.93 27.38 5.36
N ARG A 7 -8.07 26.98 4.78
CA ARG A 7 -9.29 27.80 4.75
C ARG A 7 -9.86 28.07 6.15
N LEU A 8 -9.64 27.15 7.10
CA LEU A 8 -10.13 27.31 8.47
C LEU A 8 -9.29 28.28 9.31
N LEU A 9 -8.14 28.74 8.81
CA LEU A 9 -7.34 29.77 9.50
C LEU A 9 -8.10 31.11 9.67
N TRP A 10 -9.13 31.38 8.84
CA TRP A 10 -9.99 32.55 9.05
C TRP A 10 -10.69 32.54 10.40
N LEU A 11 -10.93 31.35 10.99
CA LEU A 11 -11.53 31.23 12.33
C LEU A 11 -10.62 31.81 13.43
N VAL A 12 -9.33 31.96 13.19
CA VAL A 12 -8.39 32.61 14.12
C VAL A 12 -8.82 34.07 14.42
N LEU A 13 -9.45 34.74 13.44
CA LEU A 13 -9.98 36.10 13.63
C LEU A 13 -11.14 36.16 14.62
N LEU A 14 -11.80 35.03 14.91
CA LEU A 14 -12.84 34.98 15.94
C LEU A 14 -12.29 35.15 17.35
N ALA A 15 -11.02 34.84 17.58
CA ALA A 15 -10.40 34.95 18.91
C ALA A 15 -10.31 36.41 19.39
N PRO A 16 -9.76 37.39 18.64
CA PRO A 16 -9.76 38.78 19.02
C PRO A 16 -11.17 39.34 19.03
N LEU A 17 -12.07 38.92 18.12
CA LEU A 17 -13.48 39.33 18.10
C LEU A 17 -14.20 38.92 19.40
N ALA A 18 -14.04 37.66 19.82
CA ALA A 18 -14.63 37.15 21.07
C ALA A 18 -14.12 37.92 22.28
N ALA A 19 -12.80 38.19 22.34
CA ALA A 19 -12.20 38.99 23.40
C ALA A 19 -12.72 40.44 23.42
N LEU A 20 -12.86 41.06 22.25
CA LEU A 20 -13.40 42.42 22.12
C LEU A 20 -14.90 42.51 22.55
N VAL A 21 -15.70 41.53 22.11
CA VAL A 21 -17.11 41.44 22.50
C VAL A 21 -17.24 41.24 24.01
N ALA A 22 -16.46 40.34 24.59
CA ALA A 22 -16.44 40.09 26.04
C ALA A 22 -16.00 41.36 26.82
N ALA A 23 -14.96 42.04 26.35
CA ALA A 23 -14.50 43.31 26.94
C ALA A 23 -15.54 44.42 26.82
N TRP A 24 -16.26 44.51 25.70
CA TRP A 24 -17.34 45.49 25.49
C TRP A 24 -18.55 45.22 26.39
N ILE A 25 -18.97 43.95 26.52
CA ILE A 25 -20.04 43.55 27.45
C ILE A 25 -19.65 43.91 28.88
N TRP A 26 -18.42 43.62 29.26
CA TRP A 26 -17.90 43.97 30.57
C TRP A 26 -17.92 45.49 30.82
N ARG A 27 -17.41 46.29 29.88
CA ARG A 27 -17.45 47.77 29.96
C ARG A 27 -18.87 48.32 30.10
N ARG A 28 -19.85 47.76 29.35
CA ARG A 28 -21.25 48.13 29.46
C ARG A 28 -21.86 47.79 30.81
N ARG A 29 -21.53 46.62 31.38
CA ARG A 29 -21.92 46.26 32.76
C ARG A 29 -21.36 47.22 33.76
N LEU A 30 -20.06 47.53 33.67
CA LEU A 30 -19.43 48.53 34.54
C LEU A 30 -20.11 49.91 34.49
N ALA A 31 -20.51 50.37 33.29
CA ALA A 31 -21.20 51.65 33.14
C ALA A 31 -22.59 51.61 33.75
N ALA A 32 -23.33 50.48 33.58
CA ALA A 32 -24.63 50.29 34.20
C ALA A 32 -24.51 50.23 35.74
N ASP A 33 -23.56 49.48 36.28
CA ASP A 33 -23.34 49.36 37.73
C ASP A 33 -22.93 50.72 38.37
N ALA A 34 -22.12 51.50 37.63
CA ALA A 34 -21.74 52.86 38.05
C ALA A 34 -22.89 53.86 38.10
N ALA A 35 -23.99 53.60 37.32
CA ALA A 35 -25.19 54.42 37.37
C ALA A 35 -26.04 54.14 38.62
N TRP A 36 -25.91 52.96 39.25
CA TRP A 36 -26.70 52.57 40.43
C TRP A 36 -25.98 52.85 41.75
N ALA A 37 -24.64 52.82 41.77
CA ALA A 37 -23.88 53.05 43.00
C ALA A 37 -22.54 53.77 42.76
N ALA A 38 -22.17 54.71 43.68
CA ALA A 38 -20.85 55.32 43.62
C ALA A 38 -19.73 54.30 43.78
N ARG A 39 -18.63 54.43 43.00
CA ARG A 39 -17.51 53.48 42.95
C ARG A 39 -16.93 53.12 44.29
N GLY A 40 -16.95 54.03 45.26
CA GLY A 40 -16.47 53.83 46.63
C GLY A 40 -17.30 52.85 47.49
N LEU A 41 -18.53 52.50 47.04
CA LEU A 41 -19.41 51.54 47.73
C LEU A 41 -19.31 50.09 47.10
N TRP A 42 -18.62 49.94 45.96
CA TRP A 42 -18.55 48.68 45.25
C TRP A 42 -17.93 47.56 46.08
N ASP A 43 -16.89 47.85 46.84
CA ASP A 43 -16.23 46.87 47.73
C ASP A 43 -17.19 46.31 48.80
N ARG A 44 -18.24 47.09 49.18
CA ARG A 44 -19.25 46.66 50.13
C ARG A 44 -20.50 46.02 49.49
N LEU A 45 -20.87 46.47 48.29
CA LEU A 45 -22.09 46.00 47.58
C LEU A 45 -21.84 44.83 46.64
N LEU A 46 -20.59 44.72 46.10
CA LEU A 46 -20.16 43.69 45.17
C LEU A 46 -18.83 43.07 45.58
N PRO A 47 -18.75 42.35 46.72
CA PRO A 47 -17.53 41.78 47.23
C PRO A 47 -16.84 40.78 46.29
N ALA A 48 -17.61 40.20 45.35
CA ALA A 48 -17.11 39.29 44.31
C ALA A 48 -16.49 40.01 43.07
N TYR A 49 -16.52 41.38 43.05
CA TYR A 49 -15.99 42.13 41.93
C TYR A 49 -14.48 42.19 41.95
N ARG A 50 -13.79 41.38 41.15
CA ARG A 50 -12.33 41.35 41.01
C ARG A 50 -11.94 41.60 39.54
N PRO A 51 -11.59 42.87 39.17
CA PRO A 51 -11.32 43.26 37.77
C PRO A 51 -10.17 42.42 37.15
N ARG A 52 -9.17 41.98 37.95
CA ARG A 52 -8.11 41.13 37.47
C ARG A 52 -8.61 39.75 37.05
N ARG A 53 -9.57 39.16 37.76
CA ARG A 53 -10.17 37.83 37.38
C ARG A 53 -10.96 37.96 36.08
N ILE A 54 -11.69 39.05 35.90
CA ILE A 54 -12.47 39.26 34.66
C ILE A 54 -11.54 39.49 33.48
N ALA A 55 -10.48 40.26 33.62
CA ALA A 55 -9.48 40.45 32.59
C ALA A 55 -8.83 39.09 32.20
N LEU A 56 -8.48 38.27 33.19
CA LEU A 56 -7.92 36.94 32.96
C LEU A 56 -8.91 36.01 32.26
N SER A 57 -10.20 36.05 32.65
CA SER A 57 -11.23 35.23 31.96
C SER A 57 -11.42 35.63 30.49
N ILE A 58 -11.34 36.92 30.15
CA ILE A 58 -11.39 37.38 28.74
C ILE A 58 -10.21 36.84 27.94
N VAL A 59 -9.01 36.86 28.54
CA VAL A 59 -7.81 36.29 27.89
C VAL A 59 -7.95 34.78 27.71
N CYS A 60 -8.41 34.06 28.73
CA CYS A 60 -8.66 32.62 28.62
C CYS A 60 -9.68 32.27 27.55
N LEU A 61 -10.75 33.05 27.43
CA LEU A 61 -11.75 32.88 26.36
C LEU A 61 -11.12 33.06 24.97
N GLY A 62 -10.33 34.12 24.79
CA GLY A 62 -9.62 34.37 23.53
C GLY A 62 -8.65 33.23 23.17
N LEU A 63 -7.88 32.72 24.17
CA LEU A 63 -6.97 31.59 23.96
C LEU A 63 -7.72 30.28 23.65
N ALA A 64 -8.86 30.03 24.29
CA ALA A 64 -9.69 28.86 24.01
C ALA A 64 -10.20 28.87 22.56
N VAL A 65 -10.71 30.01 22.10
CA VAL A 65 -11.17 30.19 20.72
C VAL A 65 -10.01 30.06 19.73
N LEU A 66 -8.86 30.68 20.03
CA LEU A 66 -7.66 30.59 19.20
C LEU A 66 -7.16 29.14 19.08
N GLY A 67 -7.02 28.44 20.20
CA GLY A 67 -6.58 27.05 20.22
C GLY A 67 -7.52 26.14 19.47
N THR A 68 -8.85 26.35 19.60
CA THR A 68 -9.86 25.60 18.84
C THR A 68 -9.75 25.85 17.33
N ALA A 69 -9.61 27.11 16.92
CA ALA A 69 -9.45 27.48 15.52
C ALA A 69 -8.18 26.86 14.90
N LEU A 70 -7.06 26.88 15.63
CA LEU A 70 -5.82 26.24 15.20
C LEU A 70 -5.92 24.72 15.17
N ALA A 71 -6.64 24.10 16.10
CA ALA A 71 -6.87 22.66 16.11
C ALA A 71 -7.70 22.22 14.88
N LEU A 72 -8.73 22.98 14.52
CA LEU A 72 -9.57 22.74 13.34
C LEU A 72 -8.78 22.91 12.02
N ALA A 73 -7.79 23.81 11.98
CA ALA A 73 -6.91 23.99 10.82
C ALA A 73 -5.94 22.80 10.62
N ARG A 74 -5.89 21.83 11.55
CA ARG A 74 -5.07 20.61 11.51
C ARG A 74 -3.62 20.90 11.12
N PRO A 75 -2.82 21.49 12.02
CA PRO A 75 -1.41 21.75 11.74
C PRO A 75 -0.65 20.43 11.55
N ARG A 76 0.15 20.37 10.49
CA ARG A 76 0.98 19.23 10.13
C ARG A 76 2.45 19.60 10.25
N TRP A 77 3.17 18.94 11.16
CA TRP A 77 4.62 19.02 11.27
C TRP A 77 5.19 17.69 11.75
N GLY A 78 6.45 17.43 11.36
CA GLY A 78 7.09 16.14 11.53
C GLY A 78 6.85 15.25 10.31
N THR A 79 7.75 14.32 10.10
CA THR A 79 7.66 13.26 9.09
C THR A 79 7.53 11.95 9.85
N SER A 80 6.38 11.32 9.77
CA SER A 80 6.25 9.91 10.12
C SER A 80 6.69 9.11 8.91
N GLN A 81 7.82 8.45 9.00
CA GLN A 81 8.22 7.42 8.06
C GLN A 81 7.46 6.16 8.45
N GLU A 82 6.26 6.01 7.96
CA GLU A 82 5.59 4.73 7.97
C GLU A 82 6.24 3.88 6.89
N THR A 83 7.25 3.13 7.28
CA THR A 83 7.93 2.17 6.41
C THR A 83 6.97 0.99 6.21
N VAL A 84 6.14 1.06 5.17
CA VAL A 84 5.42 -0.11 4.71
C VAL A 84 6.45 -1.01 4.03
N GLU A 85 7.07 -1.88 4.78
CA GLU A 85 7.96 -2.91 4.26
C GLU A 85 7.16 -3.87 3.39
N ARG A 86 7.12 -3.61 2.10
CA ARG A 86 6.62 -4.59 1.13
C ARG A 86 7.76 -5.55 0.81
N ARG A 87 7.77 -6.68 1.46
CA ARG A 87 8.67 -7.79 1.18
C ARG A 87 8.06 -8.62 0.04
N GLY A 88 8.77 -8.87 -1.01
CA GLY A 88 8.30 -9.72 -2.11
C GLY A 88 9.34 -9.87 -3.22
N VAL A 89 9.23 -10.97 -3.96
CA VAL A 89 10.01 -11.28 -5.16
C VAL A 89 9.17 -10.93 -6.39
N ASP A 90 9.81 -10.46 -7.45
CA ASP A 90 9.15 -10.29 -8.73
C ASP A 90 9.25 -11.61 -9.51
N VAL A 91 8.11 -12.25 -9.77
CA VAL A 91 8.03 -13.53 -10.46
C VAL A 91 7.31 -13.35 -11.80
N VAL A 92 7.97 -13.67 -12.89
CA VAL A 92 7.35 -13.67 -14.22
C VAL A 92 7.22 -15.12 -14.68
N PHE A 93 6.00 -15.50 -15.07
CA PHE A 93 5.74 -16.76 -15.73
C PHE A 93 5.85 -16.58 -17.24
N LEU A 94 6.73 -17.33 -17.87
CA LEU A 94 6.85 -17.44 -19.32
C LEU A 94 6.21 -18.75 -19.76
N ILE A 95 5.05 -18.66 -20.38
CA ILE A 95 4.31 -19.83 -20.86
C ILE A 95 4.46 -19.97 -22.38
N ASP A 96 4.91 -21.12 -22.79
CA ASP A 96 4.94 -21.51 -24.18
C ASP A 96 3.53 -21.91 -24.64
N SER A 97 3.06 -21.32 -25.71
CA SER A 97 1.78 -21.60 -26.34
C SER A 97 1.92 -22.12 -27.78
N SER A 98 3.11 -22.56 -28.15
CA SER A 98 3.32 -23.21 -29.46
C SER A 98 2.37 -24.40 -29.67
N LEU A 99 2.16 -24.77 -30.90
CA LEU A 99 1.25 -25.89 -31.23
C LEU A 99 1.66 -27.21 -30.57
N SER A 100 2.95 -27.43 -30.28
CA SER A 100 3.43 -28.61 -29.57
C SER A 100 2.85 -28.71 -28.15
N MET A 101 2.50 -27.58 -27.52
CA MET A 101 1.85 -27.56 -26.21
C MET A 101 0.41 -28.05 -26.20
N ALA A 102 -0.19 -28.27 -27.38
CA ALA A 102 -1.48 -28.98 -27.53
C ALA A 102 -1.33 -30.51 -27.43
N ALA A 103 -0.10 -31.06 -27.46
CA ALA A 103 0.14 -32.49 -27.36
C ALA A 103 -0.40 -33.08 -26.05
N THR A 104 -0.81 -34.36 -26.12
CA THR A 104 -1.54 -35.08 -25.07
C THR A 104 -0.73 -36.22 -24.42
N ASP A 105 0.58 -36.24 -24.62
CA ASP A 105 1.47 -37.16 -23.91
C ASP A 105 1.46 -36.93 -22.41
N VAL A 106 1.11 -35.72 -22.00
CA VAL A 106 0.77 -35.36 -20.62
C VAL A 106 -0.69 -34.96 -20.54
N SER A 107 -1.48 -35.72 -19.78
CA SER A 107 -2.95 -35.55 -19.72
C SER A 107 -3.36 -34.31 -18.88
N PRO A 108 -4.39 -33.55 -19.35
CA PRO A 108 -5.11 -33.64 -20.61
C PRO A 108 -4.36 -33.03 -21.81
N SER A 109 -3.49 -32.06 -21.63
CA SER A 109 -2.55 -31.52 -22.60
C SER A 109 -1.39 -30.85 -21.89
N ARG A 110 -0.25 -30.65 -22.57
CA ARG A 110 0.92 -29.94 -22.01
C ARG A 110 0.53 -28.53 -21.52
N LEU A 111 -0.20 -27.76 -22.34
CA LEU A 111 -0.62 -26.40 -21.97
C LEU A 111 -1.56 -26.39 -20.76
N PHE A 112 -2.46 -27.37 -20.65
CA PHE A 112 -3.32 -27.47 -19.47
C PHE A 112 -2.50 -27.71 -18.20
N VAL A 113 -1.47 -28.56 -18.27
CA VAL A 113 -0.54 -28.82 -17.17
C VAL A 113 0.22 -27.55 -16.82
N ALA A 114 0.75 -26.82 -17.82
CA ALA A 114 1.43 -25.54 -17.62
C ALA A 114 0.52 -24.55 -16.86
N LYS A 115 -0.68 -24.32 -17.35
CA LYS A 115 -1.66 -23.43 -16.72
C LYS A 115 -1.97 -23.83 -15.27
N THR A 116 -2.13 -25.13 -15.02
CA THR A 116 -2.43 -25.64 -13.68
C THR A 116 -1.28 -25.39 -12.70
N VAL A 117 -0.03 -25.58 -13.16
CA VAL A 117 1.14 -25.32 -12.34
C VAL A 117 1.31 -23.83 -12.04
N VAL A 118 1.15 -22.96 -13.06
CA VAL A 118 1.18 -21.49 -12.86
C VAL A 118 0.14 -21.06 -11.83
N ARG A 119 -1.09 -21.54 -11.94
CA ARG A 119 -2.18 -21.24 -11.01
C ARG A 119 -1.84 -21.64 -9.58
N ARG A 120 -1.32 -22.85 -9.38
CA ARG A 120 -0.87 -23.30 -8.05
C ARG A 120 0.27 -22.46 -7.49
N MET A 121 1.27 -22.14 -8.32
CA MET A 121 2.37 -21.30 -7.90
C MET A 121 1.90 -19.90 -7.53
N ALA A 122 1.03 -19.29 -8.35
CA ALA A 122 0.49 -17.96 -8.06
C ALA A 122 -0.28 -17.92 -6.72
N GLN A 123 -1.07 -18.95 -6.44
CA GLN A 123 -1.80 -19.08 -5.17
C GLN A 123 -0.88 -19.32 -3.97
N ALA A 124 0.25 -19.98 -4.18
CA ALA A 124 1.22 -20.28 -3.11
C ALA A 124 2.16 -19.10 -2.76
N MET A 125 2.16 -18.02 -3.56
CA MET A 125 3.08 -16.89 -3.41
C MET A 125 2.37 -15.55 -3.11
N PRO A 126 1.54 -15.45 -2.07
CA PRO A 126 0.88 -14.19 -1.73
C PRO A 126 1.92 -13.14 -1.34
N GLY A 127 1.72 -11.90 -1.81
CA GLY A 127 2.62 -10.77 -1.52
C GLY A 127 3.78 -10.60 -2.50
N ASN A 128 4.01 -11.55 -3.42
CA ASN A 128 4.93 -11.38 -4.54
C ASN A 128 4.22 -10.67 -5.71
N ARG A 129 4.98 -9.94 -6.54
CA ARG A 129 4.44 -9.40 -7.78
C ARG A 129 4.57 -10.46 -8.86
N LEU A 130 3.46 -10.76 -9.52
CA LEU A 130 3.37 -11.78 -10.55
C LEU A 130 3.16 -11.12 -11.91
N GLY A 131 3.86 -11.59 -12.93
CA GLY A 131 3.67 -11.21 -14.32
C GLY A 131 3.46 -12.44 -15.20
N LEU A 132 2.87 -12.26 -16.38
CA LEU A 132 2.63 -13.35 -17.33
C LEU A 132 3.09 -12.92 -18.72
N VAL A 133 3.93 -13.75 -19.33
CA VAL A 133 4.41 -13.63 -20.70
C VAL A 133 4.04 -14.89 -21.46
N GLN A 134 3.53 -14.72 -22.67
CA GLN A 134 3.25 -15.80 -23.61
C GLN A 134 4.30 -15.78 -24.72
N THR A 135 4.76 -16.94 -25.15
CA THR A 135 5.71 -17.06 -26.27
C THR A 135 5.29 -18.10 -27.28
N GLU A 136 5.55 -17.81 -28.54
CA GLU A 136 5.50 -18.70 -29.71
C GLU A 136 6.64 -18.31 -30.67
N GLY A 137 6.35 -17.76 -31.87
CA GLY A 137 7.32 -17.06 -32.72
C GLY A 137 7.55 -15.61 -32.30
N THR A 138 6.80 -15.11 -31.33
CA THR A 138 6.97 -13.81 -30.70
C THR A 138 6.71 -13.90 -29.19
N GLY A 139 7.20 -12.89 -28.41
CA GLY A 139 6.95 -12.80 -26.97
C GLY A 139 5.97 -11.65 -26.67
N VAL A 140 4.88 -11.95 -25.98
CA VAL A 140 3.82 -10.99 -25.62
C VAL A 140 3.63 -10.95 -24.11
N VAL A 141 3.68 -9.76 -23.52
CA VAL A 141 3.33 -9.54 -22.11
C VAL A 141 1.82 -9.54 -21.99
N LEU A 142 1.25 -10.56 -21.35
CA LEU A 142 -0.18 -10.64 -21.06
C LEU A 142 -0.53 -9.89 -19.78
N ALA A 143 0.20 -10.13 -18.68
CA ALA A 143 0.02 -9.43 -17.42
C ALA A 143 1.30 -8.68 -17.02
N PRO A 144 1.22 -7.38 -16.75
CA PRO A 144 2.33 -6.66 -16.10
C PRO A 144 2.51 -7.17 -14.66
N LEU A 145 3.66 -6.83 -14.03
CA LEU A 145 3.91 -7.19 -12.64
C LEU A 145 2.83 -6.61 -11.71
N THR A 146 2.01 -7.47 -11.13
CA THR A 146 0.89 -7.13 -10.24
C THR A 146 0.94 -7.94 -8.95
N LEU A 147 0.40 -7.38 -7.86
CA LEU A 147 0.17 -8.09 -6.60
C LEU A 147 -1.14 -8.91 -6.63
N ASP A 148 -1.98 -8.66 -7.62
CA ASP A 148 -3.25 -9.35 -7.76
C ASP A 148 -3.10 -10.62 -8.62
N GLY A 149 -2.99 -11.76 -7.97
CA GLY A 149 -2.89 -13.07 -8.64
C GLY A 149 -4.14 -13.43 -9.44
N ALA A 150 -5.31 -12.84 -9.16
CA ALA A 150 -6.53 -13.11 -9.91
C ALA A 150 -6.45 -12.55 -11.33
N VAL A 151 -5.72 -11.45 -11.55
CA VAL A 151 -5.45 -10.90 -12.88
C VAL A 151 -4.63 -11.89 -13.70
N VAL A 152 -3.59 -12.48 -13.10
CA VAL A 152 -2.76 -13.49 -13.78
C VAL A 152 -3.60 -14.72 -14.13
N ASP A 153 -4.45 -15.18 -13.21
CA ASP A 153 -5.33 -16.35 -13.43
C ASP A 153 -6.32 -16.09 -14.56
N LEU A 154 -6.96 -14.93 -14.59
CA LEU A 154 -7.89 -14.54 -15.66
C LEU A 154 -7.21 -14.50 -17.03
N LEU A 155 -6.03 -13.91 -17.13
CA LEU A 155 -5.29 -13.79 -18.37
C LEU A 155 -4.68 -15.13 -18.81
N LEU A 156 -4.32 -15.99 -17.86
CA LEU A 156 -3.86 -17.34 -18.14
C LEU A 156 -4.92 -18.17 -18.87
N ASP A 157 -6.20 -17.96 -18.59
CA ASP A 157 -7.29 -18.66 -19.28
C ASP A 157 -7.38 -18.30 -20.78
N THR A 158 -6.92 -17.11 -21.16
CA THR A 158 -6.92 -16.66 -22.57
C THR A 158 -5.81 -17.28 -23.42
N VAL A 159 -4.80 -17.91 -22.81
CA VAL A 159 -3.69 -18.55 -23.52
C VAL A 159 -4.20 -19.82 -24.21
N GLU A 160 -4.09 -19.88 -25.51
CA GLU A 160 -4.45 -21.05 -26.33
C GLU A 160 -3.27 -21.44 -27.22
N PRO A 161 -3.15 -22.75 -27.61
CA PRO A 161 -2.09 -23.16 -28.50
C PRO A 161 -2.22 -22.53 -29.88
N GLY A 162 -1.17 -21.95 -30.43
CA GLY A 162 -1.17 -21.33 -31.76
C GLY A 162 -1.98 -20.03 -31.82
N SER A 163 -2.19 -19.33 -30.70
CA SER A 163 -3.03 -18.12 -30.65
C SER A 163 -2.29 -16.83 -31.02
N LEU A 164 -0.96 -16.82 -31.01
CA LEU A 164 -0.20 -15.65 -31.41
C LEU A 164 -0.14 -15.46 -32.94
N PRO A 165 -0.06 -14.20 -33.42
CA PRO A 165 -0.06 -13.90 -34.85
C PRO A 165 1.11 -14.50 -35.62
N THR A 166 2.23 -14.72 -34.95
CA THR A 166 3.45 -15.29 -35.52
C THR A 166 3.60 -16.72 -34.99
N PRO A 167 3.24 -17.73 -35.78
CA PRO A 167 3.41 -19.11 -35.39
C PRO A 167 4.89 -19.45 -35.32
N GLY A 168 5.24 -20.29 -34.36
CA GLY A 168 6.64 -20.70 -34.15
C GLY A 168 6.80 -21.41 -32.83
N THR A 169 8.03 -21.82 -32.57
CA THR A 169 8.45 -22.34 -31.27
C THR A 169 9.80 -21.71 -30.97
N GLU A 170 9.75 -20.51 -30.39
CA GLU A 170 10.94 -19.71 -30.08
C GLU A 170 10.86 -19.19 -28.64
N LEU A 171 11.86 -19.54 -27.82
CA LEU A 171 11.93 -19.08 -26.45
C LEU A 171 12.60 -17.69 -26.32
N ALA A 172 13.47 -17.36 -27.26
CA ALA A 172 14.22 -16.11 -27.23
C ALA A 172 13.35 -14.83 -27.21
N PRO A 173 12.26 -14.71 -28.03
CA PRO A 173 11.34 -13.56 -27.95
C PRO A 173 10.60 -13.47 -26.62
N GLY A 174 10.27 -14.60 -26.01
CA GLY A 174 9.65 -14.67 -24.68
C GLY A 174 10.60 -14.16 -23.60
N LEU A 175 11.86 -14.58 -23.64
CA LEU A 175 12.91 -14.08 -22.72
C LEU A 175 13.08 -12.55 -22.86
N GLU A 176 13.08 -12.05 -24.09
CA GLU A 176 13.16 -10.60 -24.32
C GLU A 176 11.95 -9.85 -23.76
N ALA A 177 10.75 -10.40 -23.93
CA ALA A 177 9.54 -9.80 -23.35
C ALA A 177 9.58 -9.81 -21.81
N ALA A 178 10.10 -10.90 -21.21
CA ALA A 178 10.30 -10.99 -19.76
C ALA A 178 11.33 -9.98 -19.26
N LEU A 179 12.45 -9.81 -19.96
CA LEU A 179 13.46 -8.79 -19.64
C LEU A 179 12.85 -7.38 -19.65
N ARG A 180 12.07 -7.04 -20.68
CA ARG A 180 11.37 -5.76 -20.75
C ARG A 180 10.38 -5.58 -19.61
N LEU A 181 9.68 -6.65 -19.21
CA LEU A 181 8.71 -6.62 -18.12
C LEU A 181 9.36 -6.37 -16.75
N PHE A 182 10.52 -6.95 -16.49
CA PHE A 182 11.28 -6.68 -15.27
C PHE A 182 11.83 -5.26 -15.21
N GLY A 183 12.13 -4.66 -16.37
CA GLY A 183 12.71 -3.32 -16.48
C GLY A 183 14.16 -3.24 -15.97
N GLU A 184 14.71 -2.02 -16.01
CA GLU A 184 16.03 -1.74 -15.48
C GLU A 184 15.97 -1.52 -13.96
N GLY A 185 16.92 -2.07 -13.23
CA GLY A 185 17.05 -1.92 -11.77
C GLY A 185 17.52 -3.21 -11.11
N ASN A 186 18.36 -3.08 -10.08
CA ASN A 186 19.00 -4.23 -9.45
C ASN A 186 18.49 -4.46 -8.00
N ASP A 187 17.43 -3.81 -7.60
CA ASP A 187 17.03 -3.70 -6.19
C ASP A 187 16.11 -4.81 -5.69
N LYS A 188 15.73 -5.76 -6.56
CA LYS A 188 14.79 -6.83 -6.23
C LYS A 188 15.26 -8.18 -6.73
N HIS A 189 14.93 -9.22 -5.98
CA HIS A 189 15.04 -10.57 -6.50
C HIS A 189 14.04 -10.77 -7.64
N ARG A 190 14.54 -11.19 -8.79
CA ARG A 190 13.78 -11.41 -10.02
C ARG A 190 13.84 -12.87 -10.38
N VAL A 191 12.70 -13.46 -10.57
CA VAL A 191 12.55 -14.86 -10.90
C VAL A 191 11.73 -14.99 -12.18
N LEU A 192 12.27 -15.74 -13.12
CA LEU A 192 11.57 -16.16 -14.33
C LEU A 192 11.27 -17.66 -14.23
N VAL A 193 10.00 -18.02 -14.37
CA VAL A 193 9.56 -19.41 -14.40
C VAL A 193 9.11 -19.75 -15.82
N ILE A 194 9.88 -20.58 -16.51
CA ILE A 194 9.60 -21.01 -17.89
C ILE A 194 8.82 -22.33 -17.86
N LEU A 195 7.72 -22.37 -18.62
CA LEU A 195 6.90 -23.57 -18.80
C LEU A 195 6.80 -23.88 -20.29
N SER A 196 7.58 -24.86 -20.76
CA SER A 196 7.72 -25.23 -22.18
C SER A 196 8.10 -26.70 -22.30
N ASP A 197 8.02 -27.24 -23.52
CA ASP A 197 8.64 -28.51 -23.87
C ASP A 197 10.12 -28.38 -24.27
N GLY A 198 10.65 -27.14 -24.27
CA GLY A 198 12.05 -26.87 -24.57
C GLY A 198 12.43 -26.95 -26.05
N GLU A 199 11.47 -27.17 -26.98
CA GLU A 199 11.73 -27.01 -28.39
C GLU A 199 12.07 -25.54 -28.67
N ASP A 200 13.12 -25.29 -29.45
CA ASP A 200 13.50 -23.95 -29.91
C ASP A 200 14.01 -24.08 -31.35
N HIS A 201 13.27 -23.57 -32.28
CA HIS A 201 13.61 -23.56 -33.72
C HIS A 201 14.14 -22.20 -34.18
N GLY A 202 14.18 -21.24 -33.25
CA GLY A 202 14.72 -19.90 -33.49
C GLY A 202 16.23 -19.84 -33.32
N GLY A 203 16.76 -18.66 -33.44
CA GLY A 203 18.17 -18.38 -33.16
C GLY A 203 18.31 -17.40 -32.00
N GLY A 204 19.49 -17.42 -31.36
CA GLY A 204 19.83 -16.41 -30.36
C GLY A 204 19.39 -16.70 -28.93
N LEU A 205 18.89 -17.91 -28.63
CA LEU A 205 18.50 -18.32 -27.28
C LEU A 205 19.65 -18.15 -26.27
N GLU A 206 20.87 -18.64 -26.61
CA GLU A 206 22.05 -18.51 -25.74
C GLU A 206 22.40 -17.06 -25.40
N SER A 207 22.29 -16.17 -26.39
CA SER A 207 22.52 -14.74 -26.19
C SER A 207 21.50 -14.13 -25.23
N ARG A 208 20.23 -14.54 -25.31
CA ARG A 208 19.17 -14.07 -24.41
C ARG A 208 19.33 -14.64 -23.00
N VAL A 209 19.71 -15.91 -22.85
CA VAL A 209 20.02 -16.52 -21.56
C VAL A 209 21.16 -15.76 -20.87
N THR A 210 22.22 -15.41 -21.63
CA THR A 210 23.31 -14.58 -21.11
C THR A 210 22.82 -13.23 -20.60
N GLN A 211 21.95 -12.54 -21.34
CA GLN A 211 21.36 -11.26 -20.91
C GLN A 211 20.49 -11.41 -19.65
N VAL A 212 19.69 -12.47 -19.55
CA VAL A 212 18.88 -12.79 -18.36
C VAL A 212 19.79 -13.00 -17.15
N LYS A 213 20.89 -13.72 -17.32
CA LYS A 213 21.89 -13.93 -16.28
C LYS A 213 22.60 -12.64 -15.85
N GLU A 214 23.03 -11.82 -16.82
CA GLU A 214 23.66 -10.52 -16.54
C GLU A 214 22.70 -9.54 -15.84
N ALA A 215 21.39 -9.65 -16.14
CA ALA A 215 20.35 -8.90 -15.43
C ALA A 215 20.11 -9.41 -14.00
N GLY A 216 20.78 -10.48 -13.55
CA GLY A 216 20.60 -11.04 -12.20
C GLY A 216 19.27 -11.74 -12.00
N ILE A 217 18.65 -12.25 -13.06
CA ILE A 217 17.37 -12.96 -13.03
C ILE A 217 17.63 -14.46 -12.85
N THR A 218 17.02 -15.09 -11.84
CA THR A 218 17.06 -16.53 -11.64
C THR A 218 15.98 -17.19 -12.49
N VAL A 219 16.36 -18.16 -13.33
CA VAL A 219 15.43 -18.89 -14.19
C VAL A 219 15.16 -20.26 -13.60
N HIS A 220 13.90 -20.53 -13.27
CA HIS A 220 13.40 -21.87 -13.03
C HIS A 220 12.71 -22.38 -14.31
N ALA A 221 12.86 -23.65 -14.60
CA ALA A 221 12.24 -24.22 -15.77
C ALA A 221 11.41 -25.47 -15.42
N LEU A 222 10.21 -25.53 -15.97
CA LEU A 222 9.37 -26.72 -15.94
C LEU A 222 9.27 -27.29 -17.36
N GLY A 223 9.91 -28.41 -17.56
CA GLY A 223 9.80 -29.18 -18.80
C GLY A 223 8.51 -29.99 -18.82
N ILE A 224 7.66 -29.74 -19.82
CA ILE A 224 6.33 -30.37 -19.92
C ILE A 224 6.27 -31.21 -21.18
N GLY A 225 6.10 -32.51 -20.99
CA GLY A 225 6.12 -33.48 -22.07
C GLY A 225 6.86 -34.74 -21.69
N THR A 226 7.01 -35.63 -22.68
CA THR A 226 7.79 -36.88 -22.53
C THR A 226 8.92 -36.94 -23.54
N PRO A 227 10.03 -37.65 -23.23
CA PRO A 227 11.12 -37.85 -24.17
C PRO A 227 10.73 -38.69 -25.41
N GLU A 228 9.74 -39.56 -25.25
CA GLU A 228 9.14 -40.36 -26.35
C GLU A 228 8.42 -39.47 -27.36
N GLY A 229 7.79 -38.40 -26.86
CA GLY A 229 7.08 -37.44 -27.63
C GLY A 229 5.64 -37.85 -28.02
N SER A 230 4.96 -36.92 -28.63
CA SER A 230 3.58 -37.11 -29.12
C SER A 230 3.36 -36.39 -30.44
N PRO A 231 2.47 -36.88 -31.29
CA PRO A 231 2.00 -36.13 -32.46
C PRO A 231 1.43 -34.78 -32.07
N VAL A 232 1.78 -33.74 -32.83
CA VAL A 232 1.25 -32.38 -32.60
C VAL A 232 -0.14 -32.28 -33.24
N PRO A 233 -1.20 -32.04 -32.45
CA PRO A 233 -2.55 -31.90 -33.02
C PRO A 233 -2.67 -30.54 -33.72
N ILE A 234 -3.46 -30.55 -34.83
CA ILE A 234 -3.89 -29.30 -35.49
C ILE A 234 -5.15 -28.77 -34.78
N ALA A 235 -5.40 -27.46 -34.94
CA ALA A 235 -6.57 -26.80 -34.36
C ALA A 235 -7.88 -27.59 -34.67
N GLY A 236 -8.58 -28.00 -33.60
CA GLY A 236 -9.78 -28.86 -33.69
C GLY A 236 -9.57 -30.33 -33.30
N GLY A 237 -8.31 -30.77 -33.07
CA GLY A 237 -7.99 -32.06 -32.45
C GLY A 237 -8.27 -33.34 -33.26
N GLN A 238 -8.75 -33.23 -34.50
CA GLN A 238 -9.09 -34.37 -35.34
C GLN A 238 -8.01 -34.81 -36.32
N ASP A 239 -6.95 -33.97 -36.50
CA ASP A 239 -5.82 -34.28 -37.37
C ASP A 239 -4.51 -33.87 -36.69
N VAL A 240 -3.40 -34.37 -37.23
CA VAL A 240 -2.05 -34.14 -36.72
C VAL A 240 -1.22 -33.36 -37.74
N LYS A 241 -0.34 -32.50 -37.26
CA LYS A 241 0.60 -31.76 -38.09
C LYS A 241 1.50 -32.71 -38.86
N ARG A 242 1.67 -32.45 -40.16
CA ARG A 242 2.50 -33.23 -41.07
C ARG A 242 3.57 -32.35 -41.69
N GLU A 243 4.72 -32.92 -41.94
CA GLU A 243 5.78 -32.35 -42.75
C GLU A 243 5.39 -32.32 -44.23
N SER A 244 6.16 -31.63 -45.05
CA SER A 244 5.95 -31.55 -46.50
C SER A 244 6.04 -32.90 -47.22
N ASP A 245 6.72 -33.89 -46.61
CA ASP A 245 6.81 -35.27 -47.10
C ASP A 245 5.67 -36.17 -46.62
N GLY A 246 4.73 -35.64 -45.84
CA GLY A 246 3.59 -36.36 -45.30
C GLY A 246 3.83 -37.08 -43.98
N SER A 247 5.05 -37.05 -43.44
CA SER A 247 5.39 -37.66 -42.16
C SER A 247 4.72 -36.87 -41.02
N VAL A 248 4.32 -37.56 -39.95
CA VAL A 248 3.71 -36.93 -38.75
C VAL A 248 4.77 -36.21 -37.93
N VAL A 249 4.53 -34.95 -37.57
CA VAL A 249 5.39 -34.19 -36.70
C VAL A 249 5.20 -34.68 -35.26
N ILE A 250 6.28 -35.19 -34.69
CA ILE A 250 6.32 -35.63 -33.27
C ILE A 250 7.14 -34.62 -32.47
N SER A 251 6.48 -33.96 -31.51
CA SER A 251 7.15 -33.09 -30.55
C SER A 251 7.63 -33.88 -29.34
N ARG A 252 8.85 -33.60 -28.89
CA ARG A 252 9.47 -34.23 -27.73
C ARG A 252 9.89 -33.20 -26.70
N LEU A 253 10.00 -33.62 -25.47
CA LEU A 253 10.59 -32.78 -24.41
C LEU A 253 12.11 -32.68 -24.58
N HIS A 254 12.61 -31.46 -24.70
CA HIS A 254 14.05 -31.13 -24.76
C HIS A 254 14.52 -30.61 -23.39
N GLU A 255 14.81 -31.56 -22.48
CA GLU A 255 15.17 -31.21 -21.09
C GLU A 255 16.50 -30.50 -20.97
N ASP A 256 17.47 -30.86 -21.80
CA ASP A 256 18.83 -30.33 -21.82
C ASP A 256 18.84 -28.80 -22.02
N VAL A 257 17.98 -28.27 -22.85
CA VAL A 257 17.82 -26.82 -23.10
C VAL A 257 17.32 -26.13 -21.83
N LEU A 258 16.24 -26.64 -21.25
CA LEU A 258 15.59 -26.07 -20.06
C LEU A 258 16.47 -26.20 -18.82
N GLU A 259 17.11 -27.36 -18.63
CA GLU A 259 18.05 -27.61 -17.55
C GLU A 259 19.30 -26.72 -17.66
N GLY A 260 19.80 -26.51 -18.88
CA GLY A 260 20.89 -25.60 -19.17
C GLY A 260 20.59 -24.18 -18.70
N MET A 261 19.45 -23.63 -19.12
CA MET A 261 19.00 -22.28 -18.71
C MET A 261 18.87 -22.15 -17.19
N ALA A 262 18.23 -23.12 -16.53
CA ALA A 262 18.06 -23.11 -15.09
C ALA A 262 19.44 -23.15 -14.37
N ARG A 263 20.32 -24.04 -14.78
CA ARG A 263 21.66 -24.19 -14.19
C ARG A 263 22.54 -22.96 -14.36
N GLU A 264 22.53 -22.33 -15.53
CA GLU A 264 23.36 -21.15 -15.81
C GLU A 264 22.97 -19.93 -14.97
N THR A 265 21.69 -19.83 -14.58
CA THR A 265 21.15 -18.72 -13.80
C THR A 265 20.96 -19.05 -12.31
N GLY A 266 21.36 -20.26 -11.88
CA GLY A 266 21.27 -20.70 -10.48
C GLY A 266 19.86 -21.09 -10.03
N GLY A 267 18.97 -21.40 -10.97
CA GLY A 267 17.63 -21.89 -10.69
C GLY A 267 17.50 -23.40 -10.68
N THR A 268 16.26 -23.88 -10.72
CA THR A 268 15.91 -25.31 -10.63
C THR A 268 15.13 -25.74 -11.87
N TYR A 269 15.46 -26.90 -12.41
CA TYR A 269 14.66 -27.60 -13.42
C TYR A 269 13.77 -28.64 -12.77
N LEU A 270 12.52 -28.75 -13.24
CA LEU A 270 11.59 -29.81 -12.87
C LEU A 270 10.89 -30.36 -14.12
N ARG A 271 10.70 -31.68 -14.16
CA ARG A 271 9.85 -32.31 -15.18
C ARG A 271 8.41 -32.42 -14.67
N ALA A 272 7.47 -31.92 -15.43
CA ALA A 272 6.05 -32.02 -15.16
C ALA A 272 5.42 -33.10 -16.08
N THR A 273 5.17 -34.28 -15.54
CA THR A 273 4.55 -35.42 -16.26
C THR A 273 3.04 -35.51 -16.05
N SER A 274 2.46 -34.64 -15.25
CA SER A 274 1.03 -34.58 -14.98
C SER A 274 0.61 -33.22 -14.41
N ALA A 275 -0.67 -32.94 -14.42
CA ALA A 275 -1.23 -31.75 -13.75
C ALA A 275 -1.02 -31.77 -12.23
N ALA A 276 -0.63 -32.92 -11.64
CA ALA A 276 -0.29 -33.03 -10.22
C ALA A 276 1.20 -32.72 -9.93
N ALA A 277 1.98 -32.30 -10.93
CA ALA A 277 3.39 -31.92 -10.73
C ALA A 277 3.51 -30.94 -9.56
N ASP A 278 4.46 -31.25 -8.66
CA ASP A 278 4.66 -30.49 -7.44
C ASP A 278 5.72 -29.39 -7.65
N PRO A 279 5.35 -28.10 -7.68
CA PRO A 279 6.29 -27.00 -7.81
C PRO A 279 7.02 -26.64 -6.50
N ALA A 280 6.82 -27.40 -5.41
CA ALA A 280 7.41 -27.11 -4.10
C ALA A 280 8.93 -26.88 -4.10
N PRO A 281 9.76 -27.59 -4.88
CA PRO A 281 11.20 -27.29 -4.93
C PRO A 281 11.49 -25.86 -5.41
N ILE A 282 10.79 -25.39 -6.46
CA ILE A 282 10.92 -24.01 -6.97
C ILE A 282 10.38 -23.02 -5.95
N LEU A 283 9.21 -23.27 -5.37
CA LEU A 283 8.60 -22.40 -4.36
C LEU A 283 9.53 -22.23 -3.14
N ARG A 284 10.14 -23.33 -2.66
CA ARG A 284 11.12 -23.24 -1.54
C ARG A 284 12.32 -22.36 -1.88
N GLN A 285 12.81 -22.44 -3.11
CA GLN A 285 13.95 -21.62 -3.54
C GLN A 285 13.54 -20.13 -3.64
N ILE A 286 12.37 -19.83 -4.15
CA ILE A 286 11.82 -18.47 -4.21
C ILE A 286 11.62 -17.90 -2.80
N ASP A 287 11.07 -18.69 -1.87
CA ASP A 287 10.87 -18.28 -0.48
C ASP A 287 12.19 -18.06 0.26
N GLY A 288 13.23 -18.81 -0.09
CA GLY A 288 14.59 -18.68 0.46
C GLY A 288 15.35 -17.46 -0.08
N MET A 289 14.89 -16.84 -1.15
CA MET A 289 15.51 -15.62 -1.65
C MET A 289 15.28 -14.49 -0.64
N GLU A 290 16.33 -13.67 -0.45
CA GLU A 290 16.24 -12.52 0.43
C GLU A 290 15.15 -11.59 -0.08
N LYS A 291 14.02 -11.51 0.65
CA LYS A 291 12.92 -10.60 0.37
C LYS A 291 13.38 -9.18 0.67
N ARG A 292 14.03 -8.53 -0.28
CA ARG A 292 14.41 -7.12 -0.12
C ARG A 292 13.18 -6.28 0.12
N THR A 293 13.32 -5.39 1.07
CA THR A 293 12.34 -4.33 1.31
C THR A 293 12.16 -3.59 -0.01
N VAL A 294 11.01 -3.77 -0.65
CA VAL A 294 10.63 -2.92 -1.76
C VAL A 294 10.62 -1.52 -1.19
N GLU A 295 11.48 -0.68 -1.73
CA GLU A 295 11.68 0.69 -1.34
C GLU A 295 10.36 1.29 -0.87
N SER A 296 10.32 1.55 0.43
CA SER A 296 9.27 2.37 0.96
C SER A 296 9.31 3.64 0.12
N GLN A 297 8.37 3.79 -0.81
CA GLN A 297 7.94 5.13 -1.11
C GLN A 297 7.57 5.66 0.27
N SER A 298 8.51 6.33 0.89
CA SER A 298 8.25 7.14 2.06
C SER A 298 7.18 8.13 1.59
N LEU A 299 5.93 7.71 1.70
CA LEU A 299 4.84 8.64 1.72
C LEU A 299 5.19 9.49 2.94
N ASN A 300 5.82 10.62 2.68
CA ASN A 300 6.09 11.67 3.64
C ASN A 300 4.72 12.14 4.16
N THR A 301 4.05 11.27 4.89
CA THR A 301 2.77 11.53 5.52
C THR A 301 3.11 12.40 6.72
N ARG A 302 2.92 13.71 6.55
CA ARG A 302 3.13 14.66 7.64
C ARG A 302 2.11 14.37 8.71
N GLU A 303 2.59 14.08 9.92
CA GLU A 303 1.73 13.83 11.06
C GLU A 303 0.85 15.02 11.39
N GLU A 304 -0.44 14.77 11.58
CA GLU A 304 -1.38 15.77 12.08
C GLU A 304 -1.21 15.92 13.59
N ARG A 305 -0.85 17.11 14.03
CA ARG A 305 -0.59 17.41 15.43
C ARG A 305 -1.61 18.39 16.03
N PHE A 306 -2.87 18.18 15.71
CA PHE A 306 -3.98 18.98 16.22
C PHE A 306 -4.17 18.87 17.73
N GLN A 307 -3.63 17.80 18.34
CA GLN A 307 -3.76 17.56 19.78
C GLN A 307 -3.16 18.68 20.65
N TRP A 308 -2.04 19.29 20.21
CA TRP A 308 -1.38 20.36 20.98
C TRP A 308 -2.21 21.64 21.07
N PRO A 309 -2.71 22.22 19.96
CA PRO A 309 -3.61 23.37 20.03
C PRO A 309 -4.92 23.03 20.75
N LEU A 310 -5.43 21.81 20.60
CA LEU A 310 -6.63 21.36 21.29
C LEU A 310 -6.42 21.29 22.80
N ALA A 311 -5.30 20.74 23.26
CA ALA A 311 -4.96 20.69 24.68
C ALA A 311 -4.86 22.09 25.29
N LEU A 312 -4.24 23.04 24.56
CA LEU A 312 -4.19 24.44 24.96
C LEU A 312 -5.60 25.05 25.10
N ALA A 313 -6.48 24.77 24.13
CA ALA A 313 -7.86 25.26 24.14
C ALA A 313 -8.65 24.73 25.35
N VAL A 314 -8.53 23.42 25.63
CA VAL A 314 -9.18 22.78 26.79
C VAL A 314 -8.65 23.35 28.09
N LEU A 315 -7.32 23.51 28.24
CA LEU A 315 -6.72 24.09 29.43
C LEU A 315 -7.19 25.53 29.66
N ALA A 316 -7.23 26.34 28.60
CA ALA A 316 -7.73 27.71 28.66
C ALA A 316 -9.22 27.74 29.04
N GLN A 317 -10.02 26.80 28.53
CA GLN A 317 -11.44 26.68 28.87
C GLN A 317 -11.65 26.29 30.34
N LEU A 318 -10.87 25.34 30.86
CA LEU A 318 -10.94 24.94 32.26
C LEU A 318 -10.51 26.10 33.17
N LEU A 319 -9.47 26.85 32.80
CA LEU A 319 -9.04 28.02 33.54
C LEU A 319 -10.10 29.14 33.50
N TYR A 320 -10.76 29.34 32.37
CA TYR A 320 -11.90 30.24 32.23
C TYR A 320 -13.02 29.88 33.22
N LEU A 321 -13.38 28.60 33.33
CA LEU A 321 -14.39 28.13 34.28
C LEU A 321 -14.00 28.31 35.75
N ALA A 322 -12.71 28.09 36.07
CA ALA A 322 -12.20 28.22 37.42
C ALA A 322 -12.06 29.67 37.89
N VAL A 323 -11.72 30.57 36.98
CA VAL A 323 -11.44 32.00 37.29
C VAL A 323 -12.60 32.92 36.93
N GLY A 324 -13.49 32.43 36.05
CA GLY A 324 -14.56 33.23 35.47
C GLY A 324 -15.61 33.76 36.45
N PRO A 325 -16.57 34.55 35.96
CA PRO A 325 -17.58 35.19 36.82
C PRO A 325 -18.54 34.21 37.50
N PHE A 326 -18.49 32.94 37.15
CA PHE A 326 -19.32 31.86 37.73
C PHE A 326 -18.55 31.02 38.77
N ALA A 327 -17.28 31.36 39.06
CA ALA A 327 -16.54 30.64 40.13
C ALA A 327 -17.26 30.88 41.48
N PRO A 328 -17.60 29.82 42.25
CA PRO A 328 -18.26 29.98 43.53
C PRO A 328 -17.41 30.92 44.43
N GLY A 329 -17.99 32.00 44.85
CA GLY A 329 -17.36 32.90 45.83
C GLY A 329 -17.13 32.09 47.13
N GLU A 330 -15.96 32.26 47.75
CA GLU A 330 -15.79 31.76 49.11
C GLU A 330 -16.93 32.30 49.97
N PRO A 331 -17.61 31.50 50.77
CA PRO A 331 -18.65 31.97 51.65
C PRO A 331 -18.02 33.00 52.63
N GLU A 332 -18.51 34.20 52.61
CA GLU A 332 -18.08 35.21 53.56
C GLU A 332 -18.29 34.69 54.99
N PRO A 333 -17.33 34.81 55.89
CA PRO A 333 -17.58 34.50 57.31
C PRO A 333 -18.70 35.39 57.82
N VAL A 334 -19.80 34.73 58.20
CA VAL A 334 -20.96 35.43 58.82
C VAL A 334 -20.39 36.23 60.02
N PRO A 335 -20.55 37.57 60.04
CA PRO A 335 -20.06 38.37 61.20
C PRO A 335 -20.76 37.83 62.45
N ALA A 336 -19.89 37.47 63.43
CA ALA A 336 -20.41 36.98 64.71
C ALA A 336 -21.40 38.02 65.29
N ALA A 337 -22.60 37.56 65.59
CA ALA A 337 -23.63 38.40 66.17
C ALA A 337 -23.08 39.12 67.43
N ALA A 338 -23.14 40.43 67.44
CA ALA A 338 -22.72 41.22 68.56
C ALA A 338 -23.46 40.77 69.83
N PRO A 339 -22.77 40.56 70.96
CA PRO A 339 -23.46 40.09 72.17
C PRO A 339 -24.49 41.14 72.63
N PRO A 340 -25.62 40.67 73.18
CA PRO A 340 -26.70 41.57 73.61
C PRO A 340 -26.20 42.56 74.69
N ARG A 341 -26.40 43.82 74.45
CA ARG A 341 -26.13 44.89 75.44
C ARG A 341 -26.93 44.56 76.71
N ARG A 342 -26.23 44.22 77.77
CA ARG A 342 -26.81 44.15 79.15
C ARG A 342 -27.36 45.53 79.50
N SER A 343 -28.67 45.62 79.67
CA SER A 343 -29.36 46.77 80.24
C SER A 343 -28.94 46.87 81.72
N ARG A 344 -28.24 47.92 82.07
CA ARG A 344 -28.08 48.31 83.47
C ARG A 344 -29.45 48.84 83.92
N GLY A 345 -30.12 48.05 84.77
CA GLY A 345 -31.26 48.50 85.51
C GLY A 345 -30.82 49.38 86.69
N ARG A 346 -31.62 50.35 86.87
CA ARG A 346 -31.75 51.04 88.18
C ARG A 346 -32.88 50.37 88.92
#